data_1a635789f12436daab2aa3ade7b99ed6
#
_entry.id   1a635789f12436daab2aa3ade7b99ed6
#
_cell.length_a   1.000
_cell.length_b   1.000
_cell.length_c   1.000
_cell.angle_alpha   90.00
_cell.angle_beta   90.00
_cell.angle_gamma   90.00
#
_symmetry.space_group_name_H-M   'P 1'
#
loop_
_entity.id
_entity.type
_entity.pdbx_description
1 polymer ?
#
loop_
_entity_poly.entity_id
_entity_poly.type
_entity_poly.pdbx_seq_one_letter_code
_entity_poly.pdbx_strand_id
1 'polypeptide(L)'
;IKMPEQIIGGFEGEENWVKVRDVFGDLPDVQAGEGSNEAVDYKCAPLTPYQEYIRRGSSAVTNHMAMKHTQRLLERFAQIPQGGSLLDVPAKYGQRMRNGTELDVNRRYKTNNQRLHPDKVSNIITASFQSTFVHPYLNRNLTAREGARLQSFPDSFYFCGPRTLMSKTLLLREHREDEIGLSQYNQIGNAVPPRMAETIGKFIVSLDEV
;
A
#
# COMPACT_ATOMS: atom_id res chain seq x y z
N ILE A 1 -25.42 -12.67 18.58
CA ILE A 1 -24.75 -11.35 18.56
C ILE A 1 -24.84 -10.84 17.13
N LYS A 2 -25.61 -9.76 16.92
CA LYS A 2 -25.72 -9.16 15.59
C LYS A 2 -24.53 -8.20 15.41
N MET A 3 -23.66 -8.49 14.46
CA MET A 3 -22.56 -7.58 14.12
C MET A 3 -23.13 -6.20 13.72
N PRO A 4 -22.45 -5.10 14.08
CA PRO A 4 -22.89 -3.77 13.67
C PRO A 4 -22.96 -3.67 12.14
N GLU A 5 -24.02 -3.05 11.64
CA GLU A 5 -24.33 -3.00 10.20
C GLU A 5 -23.28 -2.22 9.39
N GLN A 6 -22.39 -1.46 10.03
CA GLN A 6 -21.35 -0.70 9.38
C GLN A 6 -20.00 -0.82 10.11
N ILE A 7 -19.34 -1.96 9.97
CA ILE A 7 -17.93 -2.08 10.36
C ILE A 7 -17.01 -1.36 9.36
N ILE A 8 -17.50 -1.12 8.15
CA ILE A 8 -16.76 -0.52 7.05
C ILE A 8 -17.40 0.83 6.76
N GLY A 9 -17.20 1.77 7.68
CA GLY A 9 -17.79 3.06 7.54
C GLY A 9 -16.95 4.04 6.76
N GLY A 10 -17.58 4.70 5.84
CA GLY A 10 -17.25 6.05 5.51
C GLY A 10 -17.24 6.93 6.78
N PHE A 11 -16.68 8.09 6.70
CA PHE A 11 -16.93 9.17 7.64
C PHE A 11 -18.42 9.49 7.62
N GLU A 12 -19.01 9.84 8.77
CA GLU A 12 -20.44 9.96 9.00
C GLU A 12 -21.24 10.52 7.82
N GLY A 13 -22.33 9.83 7.52
CA GLY A 13 -23.42 10.35 6.69
C GLY A 13 -23.31 10.05 5.22
N GLU A 14 -22.41 9.18 4.75
CA GLU A 14 -22.25 9.10 3.31
C GLU A 14 -22.07 7.71 2.72
N GLU A 15 -22.72 7.55 1.61
CA GLU A 15 -22.45 6.60 0.53
C GLU A 15 -20.96 6.64 0.05
N ASN A 16 -20.10 7.41 0.71
CA ASN A 16 -18.73 7.69 0.29
C ASN A 16 -17.70 6.87 1.04
N TRP A 17 -17.45 5.70 0.50
CA TRP A 17 -16.26 4.95 0.84
C TRP A 17 -15.00 5.77 0.55
N VAL A 18 -13.98 5.67 1.40
CA VAL A 18 -12.67 6.27 1.14
C VAL A 18 -12.10 5.68 -0.15
N LYS A 19 -11.91 6.51 -1.15
CA LYS A 19 -11.37 6.13 -2.46
C LYS A 19 -9.84 6.25 -2.43
N VAL A 20 -9.19 5.56 -3.34
CA VAL A 20 -7.72 5.59 -3.44
C VAL A 20 -7.18 7.01 -3.57
N ARG A 21 -7.83 7.90 -4.33
CA ARG A 21 -7.43 9.31 -4.46
C ARG A 21 -7.46 10.09 -3.15
N ASP A 22 -8.38 9.71 -2.24
CA ASP A 22 -8.55 10.40 -0.96
C ASP A 22 -7.40 10.11 0.01
N VAL A 23 -6.58 9.08 -0.31
CA VAL A 23 -5.50 8.60 0.54
C VAL A 23 -4.18 9.30 0.27
N PHE A 24 -3.89 9.64 -1.01
CA PHE A 24 -2.53 9.98 -1.46
C PHE A 24 -2.29 11.46 -1.76
N GLY A 25 -3.35 12.27 -1.92
CA GLY A 25 -3.26 13.61 -2.50
C GLY A 25 -2.35 14.61 -1.77
N ASP A 26 -2.12 14.41 -0.48
CA ASP A 26 -1.28 15.27 0.37
C ASP A 26 0.12 14.70 0.64
N LEU A 27 0.41 13.48 0.16
CA LEU A 27 1.75 12.90 0.24
C LEU A 27 2.69 13.53 -0.78
N PRO A 28 4.01 13.62 -0.49
CA PRO A 28 5.00 14.04 -1.48
C PRO A 28 4.97 13.15 -2.72
N ASP A 29 5.11 13.76 -3.89
CA ASP A 29 5.27 13.00 -5.14
C ASP A 29 6.68 12.45 -5.22
N VAL A 30 6.83 11.14 -5.13
CA VAL A 30 8.13 10.46 -5.26
C VAL A 30 8.13 9.53 -6.47
N GLN A 31 9.18 9.58 -7.28
CA GLN A 31 9.37 8.68 -8.42
C GLN A 31 9.99 7.35 -7.98
N ALA A 32 10.10 6.39 -8.89
CA ALA A 32 10.73 5.12 -8.61
C ALA A 32 12.18 5.31 -8.14
N GLY A 33 12.49 4.81 -6.95
CA GLY A 33 13.79 4.93 -6.31
C GLY A 33 14.02 6.20 -5.50
N GLU A 34 13.04 7.10 -5.44
CA GLU A 34 13.07 8.33 -4.65
C GLU A 34 12.34 8.21 -3.32
N GLY A 35 12.40 9.28 -2.53
CA GLY A 35 11.75 9.38 -1.22
C GLY A 35 12.67 9.03 -0.06
N SER A 36 12.10 8.94 1.13
CA SER A 36 12.84 8.68 2.38
C SER A 36 12.05 7.78 3.33
N ASN A 37 12.76 7.05 4.18
CA ASN A 37 12.17 6.42 5.37
C ASN A 37 12.06 7.41 6.53
N GLU A 38 12.95 8.41 6.55
CA GLU A 38 12.96 9.47 7.55
C GLU A 38 11.83 10.47 7.31
N ALA A 39 11.60 11.34 8.30
CA ALA A 39 10.58 12.35 8.24
C ALA A 39 10.82 13.35 7.10
N VAL A 40 9.80 13.56 6.27
CA VAL A 40 9.76 14.58 5.22
C VAL A 40 8.45 15.36 5.33
N ASP A 41 8.43 16.59 4.85
CA ASP A 41 7.23 17.42 4.89
C ASP A 41 6.11 16.86 4.00
N TYR A 42 4.88 17.11 4.39
CA TYR A 42 3.72 16.88 3.53
C TYR A 42 3.75 17.82 2.32
N LYS A 43 3.20 17.35 1.20
CA LYS A 43 3.07 18.17 -0.01
C LYS A 43 2.19 19.39 0.18
N CYS A 44 1.12 19.23 0.96
CA CYS A 44 0.14 20.29 1.24
C CYS A 44 -0.66 19.99 2.53
N ALA A 45 -1.55 20.91 2.88
CA ALA A 45 -2.57 20.66 3.90
C ALA A 45 -3.46 19.46 3.51
N PRO A 46 -4.13 18.80 4.50
CA PRO A 46 -5.08 17.74 4.19
C PRO A 46 -6.15 18.21 3.20
N LEU A 47 -6.44 17.40 2.20
CA LEU A 47 -7.41 17.68 1.14
C LEU A 47 -8.76 16.98 1.38
N THR A 48 -8.79 16.01 2.29
CA THR A 48 -9.98 15.21 2.59
C THR A 48 -10.10 14.94 4.09
N PRO A 49 -11.31 14.68 4.62
CA PRO A 49 -11.50 14.27 6.01
C PRO A 49 -10.70 13.03 6.39
N TYR A 50 -10.46 12.13 5.44
CA TYR A 50 -9.61 10.96 5.68
C TYR A 50 -8.15 11.37 5.93
N GLN A 51 -7.61 12.31 5.17
CA GLN A 51 -6.24 12.80 5.38
C GLN A 51 -6.12 13.57 6.70
N GLU A 52 -7.13 14.34 7.10
CA GLU A 52 -7.17 14.95 8.43
C GLU A 52 -7.13 13.93 9.54
N TYR A 53 -7.92 12.86 9.42
CA TYR A 53 -7.94 11.76 10.39
C TYR A 53 -6.60 11.05 10.48
N ILE A 54 -6.01 10.66 9.34
CA ILE A 54 -4.80 9.83 9.32
C ILE A 54 -3.55 10.58 9.78
N ARG A 55 -3.54 11.92 9.64
CA ARG A 55 -2.44 12.81 10.05
C ARG A 55 -2.49 13.23 11.51
N ARG A 56 -3.51 12.86 12.26
CA ARG A 56 -3.60 13.21 13.69
C ARG A 56 -2.35 12.78 14.44
N GLY A 57 -1.73 13.74 15.15
CA GLY A 57 -0.49 13.48 15.89
C GLY A 57 0.78 13.35 15.04
N SER A 58 0.70 13.73 13.74
CA SER A 58 1.88 13.75 12.87
C SER A 58 2.04 15.10 12.16
N SER A 59 3.25 15.62 12.16
CA SER A 59 3.64 16.82 11.42
C SER A 59 4.41 16.49 10.13
N ALA A 60 4.79 15.24 9.92
CA ALA A 60 5.64 14.81 8.82
C ALA A 60 5.27 13.40 8.34
N VAL A 61 5.75 13.06 7.15
CA VAL A 61 5.60 11.74 6.52
C VAL A 61 6.86 10.93 6.73
N THR A 62 6.72 9.68 7.19
CA THR A 62 7.81 8.71 7.30
C THR A 62 7.52 7.46 6.46
N ASN A 63 8.54 6.60 6.23
CA ASN A 63 8.40 5.37 5.44
C ASN A 63 7.86 5.59 4.01
N HIS A 64 8.15 6.75 3.42
CA HIS A 64 7.67 7.13 2.10
C HIS A 64 8.80 7.08 1.05
N MET A 65 9.44 5.92 0.96
CA MET A 65 10.51 5.63 0.01
C MET A 65 10.05 4.64 -1.03
N ALA A 66 10.08 5.04 -2.31
CA ALA A 66 9.65 4.21 -3.42
C ALA A 66 10.69 3.13 -3.79
N MET A 67 10.20 2.02 -4.34
CA MET A 67 11.06 0.96 -4.89
C MET A 67 11.77 1.45 -6.14
N LYS A 68 13.06 1.08 -6.28
CA LYS A 68 13.77 1.26 -7.54
C LYS A 68 13.31 0.20 -8.55
N HIS A 69 13.00 0.63 -9.76
CA HIS A 69 12.55 -0.24 -10.83
C HIS A 69 13.50 -0.17 -12.03
N THR A 70 13.58 -1.27 -12.79
CA THR A 70 14.27 -1.26 -14.09
C THR A 70 13.46 -0.47 -15.11
N GLN A 71 14.12 0.11 -16.11
CA GLN A 71 13.46 0.86 -17.19
C GLN A 71 12.33 0.06 -17.83
N ARG A 72 12.54 -1.22 -18.10
CA ARG A 72 11.52 -2.10 -18.66
C ARG A 72 10.27 -2.24 -17.75
N LEU A 73 10.47 -2.23 -16.42
CA LEU A 73 9.34 -2.31 -15.50
C LEU A 73 8.56 -1.00 -15.48
N LEU A 74 9.23 0.14 -15.55
CA LEU A 74 8.60 1.45 -15.70
C LEU A 74 7.77 1.54 -16.98
N GLU A 75 8.33 1.10 -18.10
CA GLU A 75 7.64 1.03 -19.39
C GLU A 75 6.39 0.12 -19.32
N ARG A 76 6.48 -1.02 -18.64
CA ARG A 76 5.33 -1.89 -18.39
C ARG A 76 4.25 -1.17 -17.59
N PHE A 77 4.65 -0.54 -16.49
CA PHE A 77 3.68 0.19 -15.66
C PHE A 77 2.98 1.30 -16.46
N ALA A 78 3.69 2.00 -17.33
CA ALA A 78 3.11 3.02 -18.19
C ALA A 78 2.01 2.49 -19.14
N GLN A 79 2.01 1.19 -19.44
CA GLN A 79 0.98 0.56 -20.28
C GLN A 79 -0.25 0.09 -19.51
N ILE A 80 -0.19 0.02 -18.17
CA ILE A 80 -1.31 -0.45 -17.37
C ILE A 80 -2.28 0.71 -17.13
N PRO A 81 -3.53 0.63 -17.60
CA PRO A 81 -4.51 1.67 -17.35
C PRO A 81 -4.94 1.69 -15.88
N GLN A 82 -5.56 2.77 -15.43
CA GLN A 82 -6.13 2.87 -14.08
C GLN A 82 -7.19 1.77 -13.87
N GLY A 83 -7.05 1.00 -12.80
CA GLY A 83 -7.88 -0.17 -12.50
C GLY A 83 -7.52 -1.42 -13.32
N GLY A 84 -6.56 -1.32 -14.23
CA GLY A 84 -6.06 -2.44 -15.04
C GLY A 84 -4.96 -3.24 -14.33
N SER A 85 -4.44 -4.24 -15.03
CA SER A 85 -3.45 -5.18 -14.53
C SER A 85 -2.45 -5.58 -15.60
N LEU A 86 -1.58 -6.53 -15.26
CA LEU A 86 -0.65 -7.12 -16.22
C LEU A 86 -1.34 -7.76 -17.43
N LEU A 87 -2.62 -8.14 -17.32
CA LEU A 87 -3.38 -8.71 -18.45
C LEU A 87 -3.66 -7.70 -19.56
N ASP A 88 -3.73 -6.42 -19.21
CA ASP A 88 -4.04 -5.34 -20.14
C ASP A 88 -2.79 -4.83 -20.89
N VAL A 89 -1.62 -5.40 -20.58
CA VAL A 89 -0.35 -4.96 -21.15
C VAL A 89 -0.02 -5.75 -22.40
N PRO A 90 0.37 -5.09 -23.52
CA PRO A 90 0.85 -5.76 -24.72
C PRO A 90 1.97 -6.77 -24.43
N ALA A 91 2.03 -7.87 -25.18
CA ALA A 91 2.96 -8.99 -24.95
C ALA A 91 4.41 -8.54 -24.77
N LYS A 92 4.89 -7.62 -25.59
CA LYS A 92 6.27 -7.09 -25.54
C LYS A 92 6.69 -6.47 -24.19
N TYR A 93 5.73 -5.96 -23.40
CA TYR A 93 5.95 -5.40 -22.07
C TYR A 93 5.63 -6.42 -20.95
N GLY A 94 5.09 -7.59 -21.30
CA GLY A 94 4.71 -8.63 -20.38
C GLY A 94 5.86 -9.20 -19.57
N GLN A 95 5.56 -10.14 -18.70
CA GLN A 95 6.58 -10.89 -17.95
C GLN A 95 7.40 -11.75 -18.89
N ARG A 96 8.67 -11.97 -18.54
CA ARG A 96 9.56 -12.93 -19.23
C ARG A 96 9.91 -14.07 -18.29
N MET A 97 10.10 -15.22 -18.85
CA MET A 97 10.70 -16.36 -18.17
C MET A 97 12.19 -16.11 -17.93
N ARG A 98 12.81 -16.93 -17.07
CA ARG A 98 14.24 -16.81 -16.73
C ARG A 98 15.16 -16.90 -17.97
N ASN A 99 14.75 -17.62 -19.01
CA ASN A 99 15.45 -17.74 -20.27
C ASN A 99 15.23 -16.57 -21.25
N GLY A 100 14.53 -15.51 -20.82
CA GLY A 100 14.26 -14.32 -21.60
C GLY A 100 13.05 -14.40 -22.53
N THR A 101 12.41 -15.57 -22.70
CA THR A 101 11.18 -15.71 -23.49
C THR A 101 9.99 -15.01 -22.80
N GLU A 102 9.07 -14.48 -23.60
CA GLU A 102 7.84 -13.86 -23.08
C GLU A 102 6.94 -14.92 -22.46
N LEU A 103 6.37 -14.58 -21.30
CA LEU A 103 5.37 -15.43 -20.67
C LEU A 103 4.07 -15.37 -21.47
N ASP A 104 3.49 -16.51 -21.79
CA ASP A 104 2.19 -16.61 -22.42
C ASP A 104 1.12 -15.81 -21.63
N VAL A 105 0.26 -15.11 -22.35
CA VAL A 105 -0.84 -14.32 -21.77
C VAL A 105 -1.71 -15.18 -20.84
N ASN A 106 -1.97 -16.43 -21.22
CA ASN A 106 -2.76 -17.38 -20.43
C ASN A 106 -2.10 -17.80 -19.11
N ARG A 107 -0.80 -17.52 -18.93
CA ARG A 107 -0.04 -17.74 -17.69
C ARG A 107 0.17 -16.50 -16.86
N ARG A 108 -0.42 -15.36 -17.26
CA ARG A 108 -0.36 -14.12 -16.50
C ARG A 108 -1.46 -14.11 -15.44
N TYR A 109 -1.13 -13.61 -14.28
CA TYR A 109 -2.09 -13.48 -13.18
C TYR A 109 -2.65 -12.06 -13.13
N LYS A 110 -3.97 -11.93 -13.11
CA LYS A 110 -4.68 -10.64 -12.96
C LYS A 110 -4.25 -9.88 -11.69
N THR A 111 -3.83 -10.61 -10.66
CA THR A 111 -3.37 -10.04 -9.39
C THR A 111 -1.98 -9.42 -9.45
N ASN A 112 -1.23 -9.58 -10.53
CA ASN A 112 0.11 -9.03 -10.67
C ASN A 112 0.07 -7.65 -11.32
N ASN A 113 0.80 -6.71 -10.73
CA ASN A 113 0.92 -5.33 -11.20
C ASN A 113 -0.45 -4.68 -11.48
N GLN A 114 -1.35 -4.71 -10.50
CA GLN A 114 -2.63 -4.01 -10.58
C GLN A 114 -2.43 -2.52 -10.34
N ARG A 115 -2.75 -1.68 -11.32
CA ARG A 115 -2.82 -0.24 -11.08
C ARG A 115 -4.11 0.08 -10.36
N LEU A 116 -3.99 0.70 -9.18
CA LEU A 116 -5.16 1.13 -8.44
C LEU A 116 -5.98 2.15 -9.26
N HIS A 117 -7.31 2.08 -9.11
CA HIS A 117 -8.20 3.06 -9.71
C HIS A 117 -8.45 4.18 -8.70
N PRO A 118 -8.20 5.46 -9.05
CA PRO A 118 -8.32 6.57 -8.10
C PRO A 118 -9.73 6.71 -7.50
N ASP A 119 -10.77 6.44 -8.28
CA ASP A 119 -12.16 6.62 -7.89
C ASP A 119 -12.82 5.36 -7.30
N LYS A 120 -12.03 4.34 -7.01
CA LYS A 120 -12.51 3.11 -6.36
C LYS A 120 -11.88 2.93 -4.99
N VAL A 121 -12.54 2.10 -4.18
CA VAL A 121 -11.96 1.59 -2.93
C VAL A 121 -10.75 0.73 -3.26
N SER A 122 -9.73 0.76 -2.41
CA SER A 122 -8.56 -0.10 -2.58
C SER A 122 -8.92 -1.58 -2.43
N ASN A 123 -8.19 -2.41 -3.15
CA ASN A 123 -8.17 -3.84 -2.88
C ASN A 123 -7.49 -4.11 -1.54
N ILE A 124 -7.66 -5.33 -1.01
CA ILE A 124 -7.04 -5.78 0.24
C ILE A 124 -5.51 -5.64 0.12
N ILE A 125 -4.90 -4.98 1.09
CA ILE A 125 -3.45 -4.84 1.19
C ILE A 125 -2.88 -6.11 1.85
N THR A 126 -2.08 -6.83 1.11
CA THR A 126 -1.39 -8.06 1.58
C THR A 126 0.08 -7.79 1.86
N ALA A 127 0.77 -8.71 2.53
CA ALA A 127 2.20 -8.60 2.84
C ALA A 127 3.12 -8.43 1.60
N SER A 128 2.61 -8.70 0.41
CA SER A 128 3.33 -8.56 -0.87
C SER A 128 2.84 -7.39 -1.74
N PHE A 129 2.11 -6.45 -1.17
CA PHE A 129 1.51 -5.35 -1.94
C PHE A 129 2.53 -4.51 -2.72
N GLN A 130 3.80 -4.49 -2.30
CA GLN A 130 4.90 -3.84 -3.01
C GLN A 130 5.18 -4.40 -4.41
N SER A 131 4.70 -5.61 -4.71
CA SER A 131 4.80 -6.21 -6.05
C SER A 131 3.45 -6.35 -6.75
N THR A 132 2.37 -6.29 -5.97
CA THR A 132 1.00 -6.46 -6.46
C THR A 132 0.46 -5.16 -7.05
N PHE A 133 0.60 -4.04 -6.32
CA PHE A 133 -0.05 -2.79 -6.70
C PHE A 133 0.90 -1.79 -7.35
N VAL A 134 0.37 -1.14 -8.39
CA VAL A 134 0.97 0.03 -9.05
C VAL A 134 0.21 1.27 -8.61
N HIS A 135 0.93 2.35 -8.34
CA HIS A 135 0.36 3.64 -7.94
C HIS A 135 -0.65 4.15 -8.99
N PRO A 136 -1.78 4.76 -8.61
CA PRO A 136 -2.82 5.16 -9.54
C PRO A 136 -2.34 6.15 -10.61
N TYR A 137 -1.39 7.01 -10.29
CA TYR A 137 -0.92 8.08 -11.17
C TYR A 137 0.54 7.93 -11.61
N LEU A 138 1.37 7.23 -10.84
CA LEU A 138 2.82 7.11 -11.08
C LEU A 138 3.20 5.71 -11.55
N ASN A 139 4.26 5.60 -12.34
CA ASN A 139 4.70 4.32 -12.89
C ASN A 139 5.64 3.59 -11.91
N ARG A 140 5.15 3.33 -10.70
CA ARG A 140 5.86 2.60 -9.65
C ARG A 140 4.89 1.84 -8.75
N ASN A 141 5.43 0.92 -7.98
CA ASN A 141 4.67 0.30 -6.90
C ASN A 141 4.45 1.28 -5.73
N LEU A 142 3.53 0.92 -4.85
CA LEU A 142 3.24 1.71 -3.65
C LEU A 142 4.45 1.73 -2.71
N THR A 143 4.61 2.85 -2.00
CA THR A 143 5.52 2.95 -0.85
C THR A 143 4.91 2.26 0.37
N ALA A 144 5.71 2.06 1.43
CA ALA A 144 5.20 1.53 2.69
C ALA A 144 4.14 2.46 3.29
N ARG A 145 4.37 3.78 3.31
CA ARG A 145 3.40 4.78 3.80
C ARG A 145 2.09 4.77 3.03
N GLU A 146 2.13 4.66 1.72
CA GLU A 146 0.92 4.56 0.91
C GLU A 146 0.10 3.31 1.23
N GLY A 147 0.76 2.17 1.38
CA GLY A 147 0.10 0.93 1.84
C GLY A 147 -0.45 1.04 3.25
N ALA A 148 0.30 1.65 4.17
CA ALA A 148 -0.12 1.89 5.55
C ALA A 148 -1.38 2.75 5.62
N ARG A 149 -1.43 3.82 4.84
CA ARG A 149 -2.63 4.67 4.75
C ARG A 149 -3.84 3.93 4.18
N LEU A 150 -3.66 3.06 3.18
CA LEU A 150 -4.74 2.20 2.66
C LEU A 150 -5.24 1.21 3.72
N GLN A 151 -4.38 0.80 4.66
CA GLN A 151 -4.71 -0.01 5.83
C GLN A 151 -5.17 0.82 7.04
N SER A 152 -5.36 2.12 6.89
CA SER A 152 -5.75 3.06 7.95
C SER A 152 -4.77 3.23 9.12
N PHE A 153 -3.49 2.94 8.94
CA PHE A 153 -2.48 3.30 9.92
C PHE A 153 -2.30 4.82 9.98
N PRO A 154 -2.28 5.43 11.17
CA PRO A 154 -1.99 6.86 11.29
C PRO A 154 -0.56 7.17 10.86
N ASP A 155 -0.33 8.37 10.35
CA ASP A 155 1.01 8.77 9.87
C ASP A 155 2.04 8.89 11.01
N SER A 156 1.57 9.04 12.25
CA SER A 156 2.41 8.99 13.45
C SER A 156 2.99 7.61 13.73
N PHE A 157 2.47 6.54 13.09
CA PHE A 157 3.02 5.20 13.24
C PHE A 157 4.24 5.03 12.34
N TYR A 158 5.39 4.74 12.94
CA TYR A 158 6.65 4.48 12.24
C TYR A 158 6.89 2.97 12.12
N PHE A 159 7.17 2.49 10.91
CA PHE A 159 7.51 1.09 10.64
C PHE A 159 9.02 0.91 10.68
N CYS A 160 9.51 0.17 11.66
CA CYS A 160 10.93 -0.15 11.80
C CYS A 160 11.37 -1.29 10.87
N GLY A 161 12.69 -1.46 10.73
CA GLY A 161 13.30 -2.55 9.97
C GLY A 161 13.41 -2.30 8.47
N PRO A 162 13.85 -3.32 7.73
CA PRO A 162 14.10 -3.20 6.30
C PRO A 162 12.79 -2.93 5.54
N ARG A 163 12.88 -2.15 4.46
CA ARG A 163 11.71 -1.85 3.64
C ARG A 163 11.08 -3.11 3.06
N THR A 164 11.88 -4.02 2.52
CA THR A 164 11.44 -5.28 1.91
C THR A 164 12.10 -6.47 2.58
N LEU A 165 11.47 -7.64 2.46
CA LEU A 165 12.08 -8.89 2.94
C LEU A 165 13.46 -9.08 2.31
N MET A 166 14.43 -9.30 3.16
CA MET A 166 15.75 -9.74 2.77
C MET A 166 15.84 -11.27 2.84
N SER A 167 16.76 -11.83 2.04
CA SER A 167 17.02 -13.27 2.07
C SER A 167 17.48 -13.71 3.46
N LYS A 168 16.84 -14.74 4.02
CA LYS A 168 17.24 -15.33 5.31
C LYS A 168 18.73 -15.69 5.33
N THR A 169 19.25 -16.28 4.25
CA THR A 169 20.67 -16.63 4.12
C THR A 169 21.58 -15.40 4.20
N LEU A 170 21.16 -14.28 3.61
CA LEU A 170 21.91 -13.03 3.67
C LEU A 170 21.93 -12.47 5.10
N LEU A 171 20.77 -12.41 5.75
CA LEU A 171 20.62 -11.92 7.13
C LEU A 171 21.45 -12.73 8.12
N LEU A 172 21.41 -14.07 8.01
CA LEU A 172 22.25 -14.95 8.84
C LEU A 172 23.75 -14.69 8.62
N ARG A 173 24.18 -14.47 7.39
CA ARG A 173 25.58 -14.14 7.08
C ARG A 173 26.01 -12.79 7.64
N GLU A 174 25.08 -11.84 7.73
CA GLU A 174 25.33 -10.48 8.22
C GLU A 174 25.01 -10.32 9.72
N HIS A 175 24.72 -11.41 10.45
CA HIS A 175 24.35 -11.41 11.88
C HIS A 175 23.17 -10.47 12.20
N ARG A 176 22.14 -10.50 11.36
CA ARG A 176 20.89 -9.72 11.44
C ARG A 176 19.67 -10.63 11.55
N GLU A 177 19.73 -11.61 12.43
CA GLU A 177 18.71 -12.62 12.63
C GLU A 177 17.37 -12.04 13.10
N ASP A 178 17.41 -10.95 13.85
CA ASP A 178 16.27 -10.20 14.35
C ASP A 178 15.42 -9.56 13.23
N GLU A 179 16.01 -9.38 12.04
CA GLU A 179 15.30 -8.86 10.88
C GLU A 179 14.64 -9.95 10.01
N ILE A 180 14.78 -11.23 10.38
CA ILE A 180 14.19 -12.34 9.62
C ILE A 180 12.65 -12.25 9.68
N GLY A 181 12.03 -12.18 8.52
CA GLY A 181 10.57 -12.10 8.39
C GLY A 181 9.98 -10.73 8.69
N LEU A 182 10.77 -9.75 9.08
CA LEU A 182 10.33 -8.39 9.35
C LEU A 182 10.68 -7.47 8.18
N SER A 183 9.66 -6.97 7.50
CA SER A 183 9.80 -5.83 6.59
C SER A 183 8.65 -4.86 6.83
N GLN A 184 8.84 -3.59 6.48
CA GLN A 184 7.78 -2.59 6.57
C GLN A 184 6.51 -3.04 5.84
N TYR A 185 6.66 -3.59 4.63
CA TYR A 185 5.54 -4.12 3.84
C TYR A 185 4.84 -5.31 4.51
N ASN A 186 5.58 -6.22 5.12
CA ASN A 186 4.99 -7.36 5.84
C ASN A 186 4.23 -6.90 7.09
N GLN A 187 4.80 -5.98 7.86
CA GLN A 187 4.13 -5.42 9.04
C GLN A 187 2.79 -4.82 8.65
N ILE A 188 2.75 -4.02 7.58
CA ILE A 188 1.53 -3.38 7.08
C ILE A 188 0.52 -4.41 6.59
N GLY A 189 0.95 -5.32 5.71
CA GLY A 189 0.02 -6.23 5.03
C GLY A 189 -0.49 -7.39 5.87
N ASN A 190 0.19 -7.73 6.98
CA ASN A 190 -0.25 -8.75 7.94
C ASN A 190 -1.06 -8.17 9.11
N ALA A 191 -1.13 -6.85 9.23
CA ALA A 191 -1.85 -6.22 10.31
C ALA A 191 -3.37 -6.22 10.07
N VAL A 192 -4.13 -6.24 11.15
CA VAL A 192 -5.53 -5.84 11.14
C VAL A 192 -5.57 -4.31 10.96
N PRO A 193 -6.38 -3.77 10.02
CA PRO A 193 -6.47 -2.33 9.85
C PRO A 193 -6.87 -1.63 11.15
N PRO A 194 -6.12 -0.63 11.64
CA PRO A 194 -6.37 0.00 12.94
C PRO A 194 -7.80 0.51 13.11
N ARG A 195 -8.38 1.07 12.07
CA ARG A 195 -9.75 1.56 12.09
C ARG A 195 -10.80 0.44 12.24
N MET A 196 -10.53 -0.71 11.62
CA MET A 196 -11.36 -1.90 11.79
C MET A 196 -11.26 -2.42 13.23
N ALA A 197 -10.04 -2.50 13.77
CA ALA A 197 -9.81 -2.91 15.16
C ALA A 197 -10.49 -1.97 16.16
N GLU A 198 -10.42 -0.66 15.94
CA GLU A 198 -11.10 0.35 16.76
C GLU A 198 -12.62 0.15 16.75
N THR A 199 -13.22 -0.09 15.58
CA THR A 199 -14.67 -0.31 15.46
C THR A 199 -15.12 -1.58 16.17
N ILE A 200 -14.36 -2.66 16.01
CA ILE A 200 -14.62 -3.93 16.73
C ILE A 200 -14.48 -3.72 18.24
N GLY A 201 -13.44 -3.03 18.69
CA GLY A 201 -13.22 -2.74 20.11
C GLY A 201 -14.37 -1.94 20.73
N LYS A 202 -14.81 -0.88 20.07
CA LYS A 202 -15.98 -0.09 20.50
C LYS A 202 -17.24 -0.93 20.60
N PHE A 203 -17.46 -1.83 19.65
CA PHE A 203 -18.60 -2.74 19.66
C PHE A 203 -18.53 -3.72 20.86
N ILE A 204 -17.36 -4.30 21.12
CA ILE A 204 -17.18 -5.21 22.27
C ILE A 204 -17.48 -4.48 23.58
N VAL A 205 -16.93 -3.28 23.79
CA VAL A 205 -17.17 -2.47 25.00
C VAL A 205 -18.66 -2.16 25.16
N SER A 206 -19.38 -1.86 24.09
CA SER A 206 -20.82 -1.60 24.15
C SER A 206 -21.66 -2.81 24.55
N LEU A 207 -21.13 -4.02 24.47
CA LEU A 207 -21.82 -5.24 24.94
C LEU A 207 -21.69 -5.44 26.45
N ASP A 208 -20.65 -4.89 27.08
CA ASP A 208 -20.43 -4.99 28.52
C ASP A 208 -21.25 -3.94 29.31
N GLU A 209 -21.84 -2.96 28.63
CA GLU A 209 -22.66 -1.90 29.21
C GLU A 209 -24.16 -2.28 29.26
N VAL A 210 -24.56 -3.49 28.83
CA VAL A 210 -25.94 -4.05 28.83
C VAL A 210 -26.04 -5.14 29.87
#